data_090793c4390737624d7932ef067e8113
#
_entry.id   090793c4390737624d7932ef067e8113
#
_cell.length_a   1.000
_cell.length_b   1.000
_cell.length_c   1.000
_cell.angle_alpha   90.00
_cell.angle_beta   90.00
_cell.angle_gamma   90.00
#
_symmetry.space_group_name_H-M   'P 1'
#
loop_
_entity.id
_entity.type
_entity.pdbx_description
1 polymer ?
#
loop_
_entity_poly.entity_id
_entity_poly.type
_entity_poly.pdbx_seq_one_letter_code
_entity_poly.pdbx_strand_id
1 'polypeptide(L)'
;QISDLEKSTLVDFYNSTNGNDWNNSWDLTKDVSDWQGITVTNNTVTEINLSMNNLNGYIPTSIQNLTSLKHLNLGFNQVSGTIPNEITKLQSLESLNLFMNNLEGEIPSNIGALVNLKELVLYNNLLTGTLPISIYNLKNLETLQLSSNKFSGSILSNIENLQNLTTLSMFDNSMYGQIPNQLGNLSKLQELVLANNLFEGKVPTELGKLQKLEILMLSNNRFVGAINENIQNLPRLNVFEYSNNPKKIELLENPVSQTNFAPQ
;
A
#
# COMPACT_ATOMS: atom_id res chain seq x y z
N GLN A 1 -6.01 33.28 10.68
CA GLN A 1 -4.99 32.52 11.44
C GLN A 1 -5.57 31.16 11.83
N ILE A 2 -4.75 30.11 11.81
CA ILE A 2 -5.13 28.78 12.32
C ILE A 2 -5.33 28.83 13.84
N SER A 3 -5.93 27.79 14.41
CA SER A 3 -6.09 27.66 15.86
C SER A 3 -4.75 27.45 16.57
N ASP A 4 -4.65 27.83 17.85
CA ASP A 4 -3.48 27.58 18.67
C ASP A 4 -3.19 26.07 18.80
N LEU A 5 -4.22 25.24 18.78
CA LEU A 5 -4.10 23.78 18.80
C LEU A 5 -3.41 23.25 17.53
N GLU A 6 -3.80 23.72 16.35
CA GLU A 6 -3.13 23.30 15.10
C GLU A 6 -1.69 23.81 15.07
N LYS A 7 -1.45 25.06 15.47
CA LYS A 7 -0.08 25.60 15.54
C LYS A 7 0.79 24.79 16.49
N SER A 8 0.31 24.48 17.70
CA SER A 8 1.07 23.66 18.66
C SER A 8 1.31 22.25 18.14
N THR A 9 0.37 21.68 17.38
CA THR A 9 0.53 20.38 16.73
C THR A 9 1.64 20.40 15.67
N LEU A 10 1.72 21.44 14.84
CA LEU A 10 2.79 21.61 13.87
C LEU A 10 4.15 21.80 14.55
N VAL A 11 4.21 22.53 15.67
CA VAL A 11 5.45 22.68 16.47
C VAL A 11 5.87 21.35 17.08
N ASP A 12 4.92 20.55 17.58
CA ASP A 12 5.18 19.22 18.09
C ASP A 12 5.72 18.30 16.98
N PHE A 13 5.12 18.36 15.80
CA PHE A 13 5.62 17.66 14.61
C PHE A 13 7.04 18.08 14.22
N TYR A 14 7.32 19.38 14.23
CA TYR A 14 8.65 19.93 13.99
C TYR A 14 9.69 19.37 14.98
N ASN A 15 9.35 19.38 16.27
CA ASN A 15 10.24 18.88 17.32
C ASN A 15 10.45 17.37 17.23
N SER A 16 9.38 16.58 16.97
CA SER A 16 9.43 15.12 16.92
C SER A 16 10.19 14.59 15.70
N THR A 17 10.41 15.41 14.69
CA THR A 17 11.11 15.06 13.45
C THR A 17 12.42 15.84 13.25
N ASN A 18 12.99 16.40 14.34
CA ASN A 18 14.24 17.18 14.35
C ASN A 18 14.21 18.36 13.38
N GLY A 19 13.23 19.22 13.49
CA GLY A 19 12.97 20.33 12.58
C GLY A 19 14.14 21.27 12.33
N ASN A 20 15.05 21.43 13.33
CA ASN A 20 16.28 22.22 13.16
C ASN A 20 17.23 21.66 12.08
N ASP A 21 17.15 20.35 11.82
CA ASP A 21 18.04 19.65 10.89
C ASP A 21 17.39 19.46 9.49
N TRP A 22 16.17 19.97 9.29
CA TRP A 22 15.48 19.88 8.00
C TRP A 22 16.22 20.70 6.93
N ASN A 23 16.13 20.26 5.68
CA ASN A 23 16.65 21.03 4.55
C ASN A 23 15.99 22.41 4.44
N ASN A 24 14.68 22.45 4.69
CA ASN A 24 13.85 23.66 4.72
C ASN A 24 13.18 23.77 6.08
N SER A 25 13.94 24.20 7.07
CA SER A 25 13.48 24.35 8.45
C SER A 25 12.53 25.55 8.61
N TRP A 26 11.52 25.41 9.47
CA TRP A 26 10.59 26.50 9.76
C TRP A 26 11.19 27.52 10.72
N ASP A 27 10.95 28.79 10.44
CA ASP A 27 11.14 29.86 11.41
C ASP A 27 9.87 29.96 12.29
N LEU A 28 9.94 29.38 13.48
CA LEU A 28 8.79 29.28 14.39
C LEU A 28 8.31 30.66 14.93
N THR A 29 9.05 31.73 14.67
CA THR A 29 8.66 33.11 15.02
C THR A 29 7.71 33.73 14.00
N LYS A 30 7.63 33.13 12.80
CA LYS A 30 6.78 33.60 11.70
C LYS A 30 5.36 33.02 11.77
N ASP A 31 4.50 33.54 10.93
CA ASP A 31 3.15 33.00 10.74
C ASP A 31 3.25 31.61 10.07
N VAL A 32 2.32 30.71 10.41
CA VAL A 32 2.27 29.35 9.83
C VAL A 32 2.08 29.36 8.31
N SER A 33 1.42 30.37 7.77
CA SER A 33 1.29 30.56 6.33
C SER A 33 2.63 30.76 5.59
N ASP A 34 3.69 31.13 6.31
CA ASP A 34 5.02 31.30 5.77
C ASP A 34 5.89 30.03 5.92
N TRP A 35 5.37 28.99 6.59
CA TRP A 35 6.10 27.74 6.78
C TRP A 35 6.03 26.89 5.50
N GLN A 36 7.20 26.65 4.94
CA GLN A 36 7.29 25.87 3.69
C GLN A 36 6.65 24.48 3.84
N GLY A 37 5.84 24.11 2.86
CA GLY A 37 5.15 22.82 2.83
C GLY A 37 3.85 22.78 3.61
N ILE A 38 3.40 23.90 4.20
CA ILE A 38 2.10 24.01 4.88
C ILE A 38 1.14 24.78 4.00
N THR A 39 -0.04 24.21 3.75
CA THR A 39 -1.16 24.90 3.11
C THR A 39 -2.27 25.16 4.13
N VAL A 40 -2.67 26.42 4.27
CA VAL A 40 -3.77 26.86 5.14
C VAL A 40 -4.94 27.31 4.27
N THR A 41 -6.11 26.71 4.46
CA THR A 41 -7.35 27.09 3.78
C THR A 41 -8.44 27.31 4.81
N ASN A 42 -9.16 28.43 4.72
CA ASN A 42 -10.23 28.80 5.67
C ASN A 42 -9.78 28.72 7.15
N ASN A 43 -8.57 29.20 7.44
CA ASN A 43 -7.95 29.19 8.77
C ASN A 43 -7.73 27.80 9.37
N THR A 44 -7.60 26.76 8.57
CA THR A 44 -7.23 25.41 9.00
C THR A 44 -6.10 24.86 8.14
N VAL A 45 -5.29 23.97 8.69
CA VAL A 45 -4.24 23.26 7.95
C VAL A 45 -4.88 22.19 7.09
N THR A 46 -4.72 22.30 5.76
CA THR A 46 -5.30 21.36 4.80
C THR A 46 -4.27 20.48 4.10
N GLU A 47 -3.00 20.90 4.09
CA GLU A 47 -1.93 20.12 3.48
C GLU A 47 -0.62 20.28 4.26
N ILE A 48 0.10 19.18 4.39
CA ILE A 48 1.48 19.11 4.84
C ILE A 48 2.26 18.36 3.76
N ASN A 49 3.17 19.07 3.08
CA ASN A 49 4.08 18.46 2.11
C ASN A 49 5.54 18.78 2.49
N LEU A 50 6.14 17.84 3.19
CA LEU A 50 7.52 17.91 3.67
C LEU A 50 8.38 16.81 3.06
N SER A 51 8.04 16.38 1.84
CA SER A 51 8.84 15.38 1.12
C SER A 51 10.26 15.90 0.86
N MET A 52 11.25 14.97 0.88
CA MET A 52 12.67 15.25 0.59
C MET A 52 13.29 16.36 1.48
N ASN A 53 12.89 16.41 2.75
CA ASN A 53 13.24 17.52 3.65
C ASN A 53 14.12 17.11 4.85
N ASN A 54 14.72 15.90 4.82
CA ASN A 54 15.58 15.40 5.89
C ASN A 54 14.91 15.27 7.26
N LEU A 55 13.59 14.97 7.28
CA LEU A 55 12.89 14.66 8.52
C LEU A 55 13.47 13.40 9.16
N ASN A 56 13.82 13.47 10.44
CA ASN A 56 14.37 12.35 11.20
C ASN A 56 13.73 12.30 12.58
N GLY A 57 12.99 11.25 12.88
CA GLY A 57 12.24 11.08 14.10
C GLY A 57 10.94 10.35 13.85
N TYR A 58 9.84 10.75 14.44
CA TYR A 58 8.56 10.01 14.38
C TYR A 58 7.35 10.94 14.17
N ILE A 59 6.26 10.37 13.67
CA ILE A 59 4.98 11.07 13.53
C ILE A 59 4.32 11.15 14.93
N PRO A 60 4.11 12.36 15.49
CA PRO A 60 3.55 12.48 16.83
C PRO A 60 2.05 12.18 16.85
N THR A 61 1.54 11.68 17.98
CA THR A 61 0.10 11.39 18.16
C THR A 61 -0.78 12.64 18.10
N SER A 62 -0.20 13.81 18.38
CA SER A 62 -0.88 15.10 18.24
C SER A 62 -1.35 15.39 16.81
N ILE A 63 -0.84 14.68 15.79
CA ILE A 63 -1.29 14.79 14.39
C ILE A 63 -2.81 14.71 14.27
N GLN A 64 -3.49 13.97 15.15
CA GLN A 64 -4.96 13.84 15.19
C GLN A 64 -5.71 15.19 15.29
N ASN A 65 -5.04 16.23 15.76
CA ASN A 65 -5.64 17.55 15.95
C ASN A 65 -5.83 18.33 14.62
N LEU A 66 -5.16 17.90 13.55
CA LEU A 66 -5.26 18.50 12.22
C LEU A 66 -6.47 17.94 11.46
N THR A 67 -7.66 18.08 12.00
CA THR A 67 -8.88 17.40 11.52
C THR A 67 -9.33 17.81 10.12
N SER A 68 -8.86 18.95 9.61
CA SER A 68 -9.13 19.45 8.25
C SER A 68 -8.06 19.00 7.24
N LEU A 69 -7.03 18.24 7.67
CA LEU A 69 -5.93 17.81 6.82
C LEU A 69 -6.44 16.87 5.73
N LYS A 70 -6.17 17.21 4.47
CA LYS A 70 -6.51 16.45 3.28
C LYS A 70 -5.33 15.73 2.68
N HIS A 71 -4.15 16.33 2.73
CA HIS A 71 -2.94 15.78 2.14
C HIS A 71 -1.79 15.79 3.14
N LEU A 72 -1.24 14.61 3.40
CA LEU A 72 -0.03 14.43 4.20
C LEU A 72 1.02 13.72 3.36
N ASN A 73 2.08 14.44 2.99
CA ASN A 73 3.21 13.89 2.26
C ASN A 73 4.52 14.08 3.04
N LEU A 74 5.06 12.98 3.54
CA LEU A 74 6.36 12.90 4.22
C LEU A 74 7.34 12.00 3.45
N GLY A 75 7.09 11.74 2.18
CA GLY A 75 7.89 10.82 1.37
C GLY A 75 9.35 11.25 1.26
N PHE A 76 10.25 10.28 1.08
CA PHE A 76 11.68 10.52 0.88
C PHE A 76 12.34 11.23 2.08
N ASN A 77 12.16 10.70 3.27
CA ASN A 77 12.74 11.20 4.51
C ASN A 77 13.34 10.05 5.34
N GLN A 78 13.62 10.28 6.62
CA GLN A 78 14.16 9.32 7.57
C GLN A 78 13.20 9.11 8.76
N VAL A 79 11.88 9.32 8.53
CA VAL A 79 10.86 9.13 9.57
C VAL A 79 10.81 7.67 9.98
N SER A 80 10.85 7.40 11.28
CA SER A 80 10.92 6.07 11.89
C SER A 80 9.78 5.84 12.88
N GLY A 81 9.80 4.69 13.56
CA GLY A 81 8.70 4.29 14.45
C GLY A 81 7.46 3.86 13.68
N THR A 82 6.33 3.82 14.35
CA THR A 82 5.08 3.33 13.78
C THR A 82 4.24 4.44 13.16
N ILE A 83 3.37 4.07 12.22
CA ILE A 83 2.25 4.94 11.83
C ILE A 83 1.30 5.02 13.01
N PRO A 84 1.11 6.19 13.66
CA PRO A 84 0.30 6.27 14.89
C PRO A 84 -1.17 6.00 14.59
N ASN A 85 -1.86 5.30 15.49
CA ASN A 85 -3.30 5.04 15.36
C ASN A 85 -4.12 6.34 15.24
N GLU A 86 -3.64 7.41 15.80
CA GLU A 86 -4.23 8.75 15.79
C GLU A 86 -4.39 9.30 14.38
N ILE A 87 -3.61 8.84 13.41
CA ILE A 87 -3.76 9.23 12.00
C ILE A 87 -5.15 8.89 11.46
N THR A 88 -5.79 7.84 12.00
CA THR A 88 -7.14 7.41 11.60
C THR A 88 -8.24 8.37 12.03
N LYS A 89 -7.91 9.39 12.82
CA LYS A 89 -8.83 10.48 13.20
C LYS A 89 -8.93 11.57 12.13
N LEU A 90 -8.01 11.59 11.16
CA LEU A 90 -7.97 12.57 10.08
C LEU A 90 -9.00 12.25 9.00
N GLN A 91 -10.27 12.29 9.32
CA GLN A 91 -11.34 11.84 8.42
C GLN A 91 -11.48 12.66 7.13
N SER A 92 -10.87 13.85 7.06
CA SER A 92 -10.79 14.65 5.84
C SER A 92 -9.68 14.21 4.89
N LEU A 93 -8.82 13.26 5.32
CA LEU A 93 -7.62 12.87 4.58
C LEU A 93 -8.00 12.19 3.26
N GLU A 94 -7.46 12.73 2.18
CA GLU A 94 -7.60 12.23 0.81
C GLU A 94 -6.32 11.53 0.32
N SER A 95 -5.14 11.95 0.79
CA SER A 95 -3.86 11.39 0.40
C SER A 95 -2.92 11.24 1.60
N LEU A 96 -2.38 10.03 1.78
CA LEU A 96 -1.37 9.68 2.79
C LEU A 96 -0.15 9.08 2.11
N ASN A 97 0.92 9.88 1.98
CA ASN A 97 2.15 9.54 1.29
C ASN A 97 3.32 9.51 2.28
N LEU A 98 3.74 8.31 2.66
CA LEU A 98 4.82 8.06 3.62
C LEU A 98 5.95 7.22 3.03
N PHE A 99 6.03 7.12 1.70
CA PHE A 99 6.99 6.28 0.99
C PHE A 99 8.44 6.67 1.26
N MET A 100 9.34 5.69 1.11
CA MET A 100 10.80 5.87 1.26
C MET A 100 11.15 6.54 2.59
N ASN A 101 10.83 5.84 3.68
CA ASN A 101 11.12 6.19 5.07
C ASN A 101 11.60 4.93 5.84
N ASN A 102 11.76 5.05 7.15
CA ASN A 102 12.15 3.95 8.05
C ASN A 102 10.98 3.51 8.96
N LEU A 103 9.74 3.68 8.50
CA LEU A 103 8.55 3.32 9.28
C LEU A 103 8.48 1.81 9.48
N GLU A 104 8.12 1.38 10.70
CA GLU A 104 8.02 -0.01 11.11
C GLU A 104 6.65 -0.32 11.75
N GLY A 105 6.44 -1.57 12.17
CA GLY A 105 5.16 -2.00 12.73
C GLY A 105 4.10 -2.22 11.65
N GLU A 106 2.84 -2.13 12.01
CA GLU A 106 1.71 -2.49 11.16
C GLU A 106 0.94 -1.26 10.67
N ILE A 107 0.18 -1.41 9.60
CA ILE A 107 -0.85 -0.43 9.23
C ILE A 107 -1.89 -0.38 10.35
N PRO A 108 -2.29 0.80 10.85
CA PRO A 108 -3.31 0.92 11.89
C PRO A 108 -4.56 0.12 11.60
N SER A 109 -5.01 -0.71 12.55
CA SER A 109 -6.14 -1.63 12.38
C SER A 109 -7.44 -0.93 11.99
N ASN A 110 -7.58 0.35 12.30
CA ASN A 110 -8.76 1.18 11.98
C ASN A 110 -8.53 2.12 10.78
N ILE A 111 -7.59 1.80 9.88
CA ILE A 111 -7.30 2.64 8.69
C ILE A 111 -8.54 2.92 7.85
N GLY A 112 -9.51 2.02 7.84
CA GLY A 112 -10.79 2.18 7.14
C GLY A 112 -11.68 3.33 7.63
N ALA A 113 -11.33 3.98 8.75
CA ALA A 113 -11.99 5.22 9.21
C ALA A 113 -11.68 6.42 8.31
N LEU A 114 -10.63 6.35 7.49
CA LEU A 114 -10.25 7.38 6.52
C LEU A 114 -11.12 7.29 5.25
N VAL A 115 -12.42 7.44 5.40
CA VAL A 115 -13.42 7.19 4.35
C VAL A 115 -13.25 8.02 3.07
N ASN A 116 -12.54 9.14 3.15
CA ASN A 116 -12.24 10.02 2.02
C ASN A 116 -10.91 9.70 1.33
N LEU A 117 -10.15 8.72 1.85
CA LEU A 117 -8.82 8.41 1.34
C LEU A 117 -8.89 7.86 -0.09
N LYS A 118 -8.12 8.49 -0.97
CA LYS A 118 -7.93 8.12 -2.39
C LYS A 118 -6.56 7.50 -2.63
N GLU A 119 -5.56 7.94 -1.89
CA GLU A 119 -4.18 7.48 -2.04
C GLU A 119 -3.60 7.02 -0.72
N LEU A 120 -3.09 5.79 -0.69
CA LEU A 120 -2.29 5.24 0.40
C LEU A 120 -0.98 4.72 -0.17
N VAL A 121 0.11 5.47 0.05
CA VAL A 121 1.42 5.22 -0.57
C VAL A 121 2.46 5.03 0.53
N LEU A 122 2.84 3.77 0.77
CA LEU A 122 3.70 3.34 1.89
C LEU A 122 4.95 2.58 1.42
N TYR A 123 5.25 2.55 0.12
CA TYR A 123 6.34 1.73 -0.42
C TYR A 123 7.72 2.15 0.13
N ASN A 124 8.67 1.20 0.12
CA ASN A 124 10.02 1.38 0.66
C ASN A 124 10.01 1.85 2.12
N ASN A 125 9.52 0.99 3.00
CA ASN A 125 9.56 1.13 4.45
C ASN A 125 9.91 -0.23 5.10
N LEU A 126 9.81 -0.33 6.42
CA LEU A 126 10.04 -1.55 7.19
C LEU A 126 8.74 -2.12 7.76
N LEU A 127 7.59 -1.75 7.19
CA LEU A 127 6.27 -2.13 7.67
C LEU A 127 6.05 -3.65 7.59
N THR A 128 5.35 -4.19 8.59
CA THR A 128 5.11 -5.62 8.81
C THR A 128 3.63 -5.93 8.98
N GLY A 129 3.32 -7.17 9.32
CA GLY A 129 1.97 -7.61 9.62
C GLY A 129 1.15 -7.90 8.37
N THR A 130 -0.16 -7.96 8.53
CA THR A 130 -1.12 -8.26 7.47
C THR A 130 -1.92 -7.01 7.10
N LEU A 131 -2.57 -7.03 5.94
CA LEU A 131 -3.52 -5.99 5.59
C LEU A 131 -4.70 -6.02 6.57
N PRO A 132 -4.96 -4.93 7.33
CA PRO A 132 -6.09 -4.90 8.25
C PRO A 132 -7.41 -5.00 7.48
N ILE A 133 -8.36 -5.78 8.00
CA ILE A 133 -9.66 -5.97 7.34
C ILE A 133 -10.37 -4.65 7.01
N SER A 134 -10.15 -3.63 7.83
CA SER A 134 -10.76 -2.31 7.63
C SER A 134 -10.26 -1.59 6.37
N ILE A 135 -9.09 -1.97 5.81
CA ILE A 135 -8.57 -1.35 4.57
C ILE A 135 -9.57 -1.50 3.41
N TYR A 136 -10.34 -2.60 3.41
CA TYR A 136 -11.35 -2.86 2.39
C TYR A 136 -12.63 -2.00 2.54
N ASN A 137 -12.70 -1.13 3.55
CA ASN A 137 -13.75 -0.13 3.72
C ASN A 137 -13.43 1.20 3.01
N LEU A 138 -12.23 1.37 2.48
CA LEU A 138 -11.76 2.57 1.79
C LEU A 138 -12.34 2.64 0.36
N LYS A 139 -13.64 2.83 0.23
CA LYS A 139 -14.36 2.77 -1.05
C LYS A 139 -13.92 3.82 -2.07
N ASN A 140 -13.31 4.91 -1.61
CA ASN A 140 -12.79 5.98 -2.47
C ASN A 140 -11.33 5.75 -2.88
N LEU A 141 -10.68 4.67 -2.40
CA LEU A 141 -9.27 4.40 -2.68
C LEU A 141 -9.06 4.12 -4.17
N GLU A 142 -8.16 4.90 -4.76
CA GLU A 142 -7.73 4.81 -6.16
C GLU A 142 -6.33 4.20 -6.27
N THR A 143 -5.46 4.48 -5.29
CA THR A 143 -4.08 4.02 -5.27
C THR A 143 -3.73 3.36 -3.95
N LEU A 144 -3.28 2.10 -4.01
CA LEU A 144 -2.72 1.36 -2.88
C LEU A 144 -1.33 0.85 -3.26
N GLN A 145 -0.28 1.51 -2.76
CA GLN A 145 1.12 1.16 -3.01
C GLN A 145 1.84 0.77 -1.72
N LEU A 146 2.13 -0.51 -1.58
CA LEU A 146 2.72 -1.14 -0.39
C LEU A 146 4.06 -1.82 -0.69
N SER A 147 4.62 -1.62 -1.88
CA SER A 147 5.82 -2.32 -2.38
C SER A 147 7.03 -2.13 -1.47
N SER A 148 7.94 -3.11 -1.49
CA SER A 148 9.21 -3.07 -0.75
C SER A 148 9.01 -2.76 0.74
N ASN A 149 8.30 -3.69 1.39
CA ASN A 149 8.04 -3.73 2.82
C ASN A 149 8.19 -5.20 3.31
N LYS A 150 7.70 -5.50 4.50
CA LYS A 150 7.70 -6.85 5.08
C LYS A 150 6.27 -7.34 5.36
N PHE A 151 5.30 -6.91 4.55
CA PHE A 151 3.92 -7.36 4.69
C PHE A 151 3.80 -8.86 4.42
N SER A 152 2.91 -9.51 5.14
CA SER A 152 2.58 -10.93 5.00
C SER A 152 1.07 -11.15 4.92
N GLY A 153 0.63 -12.40 4.95
CA GLY A 153 -0.80 -12.71 4.84
C GLY A 153 -1.29 -12.73 3.40
N SER A 154 -2.60 -12.77 3.24
CA SER A 154 -3.25 -12.91 1.93
C SER A 154 -4.13 -11.70 1.59
N ILE A 155 -4.38 -11.53 0.30
CA ILE A 155 -5.40 -10.61 -0.19
C ILE A 155 -6.75 -11.28 0.01
N LEU A 156 -7.66 -10.64 0.75
CA LEU A 156 -8.99 -11.19 1.02
C LEU A 156 -9.97 -10.90 -0.12
N SER A 157 -11.04 -11.69 -0.22
CA SER A 157 -12.12 -11.48 -1.20
C SER A 157 -12.77 -10.10 -1.11
N ASN A 158 -12.73 -9.48 0.08
CA ASN A 158 -13.19 -8.11 0.33
C ASN A 158 -12.50 -7.04 -0.55
N ILE A 159 -11.40 -7.40 -1.26
CA ILE A 159 -10.73 -6.51 -2.23
C ILE A 159 -11.71 -5.95 -3.26
N GLU A 160 -12.76 -6.71 -3.61
CA GLU A 160 -13.79 -6.25 -4.54
C GLU A 160 -14.54 -4.99 -4.07
N ASN A 161 -14.50 -4.64 -2.78
CA ASN A 161 -15.12 -3.42 -2.27
C ASN A 161 -14.41 -2.14 -2.73
N LEU A 162 -13.14 -2.24 -3.16
CA LEU A 162 -12.32 -1.12 -3.60
C LEU A 162 -12.58 -0.77 -5.07
N GLN A 163 -13.84 -0.50 -5.41
CA GLN A 163 -14.32 -0.32 -6.79
C GLN A 163 -13.70 0.86 -7.55
N ASN A 164 -13.03 1.77 -6.85
CA ASN A 164 -12.33 2.90 -7.47
C ASN A 164 -10.84 2.63 -7.71
N LEU A 165 -10.33 1.46 -7.27
CA LEU A 165 -8.91 1.18 -7.34
C LEU A 165 -8.42 1.11 -8.80
N THR A 166 -7.39 1.89 -9.08
CA THR A 166 -6.68 1.94 -10.36
C THR A 166 -5.30 1.32 -10.28
N THR A 167 -4.65 1.45 -9.10
CA THR A 167 -3.30 0.92 -8.85
C THR A 167 -3.29 0.07 -7.58
N LEU A 168 -2.85 -1.18 -7.72
CA LEU A 168 -2.57 -2.09 -6.62
C LEU A 168 -1.14 -2.63 -6.77
N SER A 169 -0.24 -2.17 -5.93
CA SER A 169 1.16 -2.61 -5.95
C SER A 169 1.61 -3.10 -4.58
N MET A 170 2.03 -4.38 -4.55
CA MET A 170 2.55 -5.08 -3.37
C MET A 170 3.88 -5.78 -3.70
N PHE A 171 4.61 -5.27 -4.71
CA PHE A 171 5.90 -5.80 -5.12
C PHE A 171 6.85 -5.94 -3.93
N ASP A 172 7.65 -7.03 -3.92
CA ASP A 172 8.72 -7.21 -2.95
C ASP A 172 8.22 -7.14 -1.49
N ASN A 173 7.44 -8.17 -1.13
CA ASN A 173 6.90 -8.40 0.22
C ASN A 173 6.94 -9.91 0.54
N SER A 174 6.32 -10.33 1.64
CA SER A 174 6.16 -11.74 2.04
C SER A 174 4.69 -12.19 1.97
N MET A 175 3.90 -11.61 1.06
CA MET A 175 2.48 -11.95 0.88
C MET A 175 2.35 -13.37 0.32
N TYR A 176 1.34 -14.12 0.78
CA TYR A 176 1.12 -15.52 0.40
C TYR A 176 -0.36 -15.83 0.14
N GLY A 177 -0.65 -17.10 -0.18
CA GLY A 177 -1.99 -17.57 -0.51
C GLY A 177 -2.35 -17.32 -1.97
N GLN A 178 -3.62 -17.53 -2.30
CA GLN A 178 -4.10 -17.38 -3.66
C GLN A 178 -4.59 -15.97 -3.94
N ILE A 179 -4.49 -15.53 -5.20
CA ILE A 179 -5.18 -14.33 -5.65
C ILE A 179 -6.70 -14.61 -5.62
N PRO A 180 -7.52 -13.81 -4.92
CA PRO A 180 -8.95 -14.02 -4.90
C PRO A 180 -9.59 -13.68 -6.26
N ASN A 181 -10.54 -14.51 -6.71
CA ASN A 181 -11.28 -14.29 -7.96
C ASN A 181 -11.95 -12.90 -8.00
N GLN A 182 -12.35 -12.40 -6.84
CA GLN A 182 -12.99 -11.09 -6.64
C GLN A 182 -12.13 -9.92 -7.12
N LEU A 183 -10.80 -10.10 -7.22
CA LEU A 183 -9.91 -9.08 -7.76
C LEU A 183 -10.28 -8.73 -9.22
N GLY A 184 -10.80 -9.72 -9.99
CA GLY A 184 -11.33 -9.50 -11.33
C GLY A 184 -12.56 -8.58 -11.41
N ASN A 185 -13.16 -8.20 -10.29
CA ASN A 185 -14.29 -7.27 -10.23
C ASN A 185 -13.87 -5.79 -10.18
N LEU A 186 -12.57 -5.50 -10.07
CA LEU A 186 -12.03 -4.13 -10.00
C LEU A 186 -11.92 -3.53 -11.41
N SER A 187 -13.04 -3.18 -12.01
CA SER A 187 -13.15 -2.76 -13.42
C SER A 187 -12.36 -1.52 -13.82
N LYS A 188 -11.86 -0.75 -12.83
CA LYS A 188 -11.03 0.44 -13.05
C LYS A 188 -9.54 0.15 -12.96
N LEU A 189 -9.15 -1.06 -12.53
CA LEU A 189 -7.75 -1.40 -12.29
C LEU A 189 -6.93 -1.31 -13.57
N GLN A 190 -5.83 -0.56 -13.49
CA GLN A 190 -4.86 -0.33 -14.58
C GLN A 190 -3.52 -0.99 -14.27
N GLU A 191 -3.15 -1.06 -13.00
CA GLU A 191 -1.89 -1.63 -12.56
C GLU A 191 -2.10 -2.64 -11.45
N LEU A 192 -1.61 -3.88 -11.68
CA LEU A 192 -1.57 -4.95 -10.70
C LEU A 192 -0.15 -5.51 -10.60
N VAL A 193 0.55 -5.18 -9.52
CA VAL A 193 1.93 -5.58 -9.30
C VAL A 193 2.04 -6.40 -8.03
N LEU A 194 2.17 -7.72 -8.18
CA LEU A 194 2.30 -8.70 -7.10
C LEU A 194 3.61 -9.48 -7.16
N ALA A 195 4.53 -9.09 -8.03
CA ALA A 195 5.80 -9.77 -8.22
C ALA A 195 6.67 -9.76 -6.95
N ASN A 196 7.60 -10.72 -6.83
CA ASN A 196 8.48 -10.90 -5.66
C ASN A 196 7.70 -11.08 -4.35
N ASN A 197 6.88 -12.14 -4.32
CA ASN A 197 6.10 -12.53 -3.15
C ASN A 197 6.03 -14.06 -3.02
N LEU A 198 5.16 -14.56 -2.18
CA LEU A 198 4.93 -15.99 -1.96
C LEU A 198 3.54 -16.44 -2.41
N PHE A 199 2.88 -15.68 -3.28
CA PHE A 199 1.56 -16.06 -3.81
C PHE A 199 1.61 -17.39 -4.55
N GLU A 200 0.56 -18.21 -4.41
CA GLU A 200 0.51 -19.56 -4.91
C GLU A 200 -0.80 -19.91 -5.63
N GLY A 201 -0.92 -21.14 -6.09
CA GLY A 201 -2.10 -21.61 -6.80
C GLY A 201 -2.14 -21.12 -8.25
N LYS A 202 -3.30 -21.19 -8.87
CA LYS A 202 -3.51 -20.71 -10.25
C LYS A 202 -3.86 -19.23 -10.26
N VAL A 203 -3.40 -18.54 -11.29
CA VAL A 203 -3.84 -17.17 -11.54
C VAL A 203 -5.33 -17.21 -11.96
N PRO A 204 -6.23 -16.46 -11.27
CA PRO A 204 -7.65 -16.50 -11.56
C PRO A 204 -7.98 -16.05 -12.99
N THR A 205 -8.81 -16.80 -13.69
CA THR A 205 -9.29 -16.43 -15.03
C THR A 205 -10.08 -15.14 -15.05
N GLU A 206 -10.66 -14.77 -13.90
CA GLU A 206 -11.41 -13.55 -13.66
C GLU A 206 -10.60 -12.28 -13.91
N LEU A 207 -9.27 -12.34 -13.80
CA LEU A 207 -8.40 -11.21 -14.19
C LEU A 207 -8.58 -10.81 -15.66
N GLY A 208 -9.04 -11.74 -16.52
CA GLY A 208 -9.41 -11.45 -17.91
C GLY A 208 -10.59 -10.48 -18.08
N LYS A 209 -11.29 -10.12 -16.99
CA LYS A 209 -12.35 -9.09 -16.99
C LYS A 209 -11.80 -7.66 -16.87
N LEU A 210 -10.53 -7.50 -16.52
CA LEU A 210 -9.91 -6.20 -16.23
C LEU A 210 -9.54 -5.43 -17.51
N GLN A 211 -10.54 -4.96 -18.23
CA GLN A 211 -10.39 -4.35 -19.56
C GLN A 211 -9.53 -3.08 -19.60
N LYS A 212 -9.23 -2.48 -18.46
CA LYS A 212 -8.36 -1.30 -18.33
C LYS A 212 -6.95 -1.64 -17.87
N LEU A 213 -6.67 -2.92 -17.60
CA LEU A 213 -5.36 -3.34 -17.08
C LEU A 213 -4.26 -3.10 -18.13
N GLU A 214 -3.24 -2.36 -17.75
CA GLU A 214 -2.10 -1.98 -18.56
C GLU A 214 -0.81 -2.68 -18.09
N ILE A 215 -0.70 -2.93 -16.79
CA ILE A 215 0.46 -3.57 -16.16
C ILE A 215 -0.01 -4.74 -15.30
N LEU A 216 0.54 -5.93 -15.58
CA LEU A 216 0.36 -7.15 -14.78
C LEU A 216 1.71 -7.78 -14.50
N MET A 217 2.20 -7.69 -13.27
CA MET A 217 3.47 -8.25 -12.85
C MET A 217 3.24 -9.32 -11.76
N LEU A 218 3.48 -10.58 -12.10
CA LEU A 218 3.26 -11.77 -11.27
C LEU A 218 4.52 -12.62 -11.10
N SER A 219 5.66 -12.19 -11.64
CA SER A 219 6.93 -12.93 -11.60
C SER A 219 7.46 -13.12 -10.19
N ASN A 220 8.34 -14.13 -10.01
CA ASN A 220 8.95 -14.45 -8.72
C ASN A 220 7.92 -14.70 -7.61
N ASN A 221 7.01 -15.62 -7.86
CA ASN A 221 6.00 -16.14 -6.94
C ASN A 221 5.97 -17.68 -6.97
N ARG A 222 4.92 -18.28 -6.45
CA ARG A 222 4.71 -19.75 -6.44
C ARG A 222 3.48 -20.15 -7.26
N PHE A 223 3.09 -19.35 -8.25
CA PHE A 223 1.95 -19.67 -9.12
C PHE A 223 2.23 -20.92 -9.97
N VAL A 224 1.19 -21.67 -10.25
CA VAL A 224 1.26 -22.90 -11.06
C VAL A 224 0.29 -22.82 -12.25
N GLY A 225 0.64 -23.56 -13.31
CA GLY A 225 -0.19 -23.68 -14.50
C GLY A 225 0.02 -22.55 -15.51
N ALA A 226 -0.69 -22.66 -16.63
CA ALA A 226 -0.64 -21.68 -17.71
C ALA A 226 -1.55 -20.48 -17.39
N ILE A 227 -1.16 -19.32 -17.88
CA ILE A 227 -2.01 -18.13 -17.84
C ILE A 227 -3.11 -18.25 -18.89
N ASN A 228 -4.34 -17.92 -18.49
CA ASN A 228 -5.49 -17.94 -19.38
C ASN A 228 -5.32 -16.94 -20.53
N GLU A 229 -5.71 -17.35 -21.76
CA GLU A 229 -5.60 -16.52 -22.96
C GLU A 229 -6.35 -15.18 -22.85
N ASN A 230 -7.48 -15.16 -22.14
CA ASN A 230 -8.23 -13.92 -21.93
C ASN A 230 -7.43 -12.88 -21.15
N ILE A 231 -6.50 -13.31 -20.28
CA ILE A 231 -5.61 -12.39 -19.57
C ILE A 231 -4.53 -11.87 -20.51
N GLN A 232 -3.91 -12.78 -21.29
CA GLN A 232 -2.84 -12.40 -22.21
C GLN A 232 -3.31 -11.49 -23.34
N ASN A 233 -4.59 -11.59 -23.73
CA ASN A 233 -5.21 -10.80 -24.80
C ASN A 233 -5.99 -9.58 -24.30
N LEU A 234 -5.76 -9.13 -23.06
CA LEU A 234 -6.39 -7.90 -22.55
C LEU A 234 -6.02 -6.70 -23.44
N PRO A 235 -6.99 -5.85 -23.83
CA PRO A 235 -6.81 -4.88 -24.93
C PRO A 235 -5.82 -3.76 -24.62
N ARG A 236 -5.52 -3.52 -23.34
CA ARG A 236 -4.60 -2.46 -22.90
C ARG A 236 -3.34 -2.97 -22.22
N LEU A 237 -3.16 -4.29 -22.11
CA LEU A 237 -2.03 -4.88 -21.40
C LEU A 237 -0.73 -4.62 -22.18
N ASN A 238 0.10 -3.74 -21.66
CA ASN A 238 1.36 -3.33 -22.26
C ASN A 238 2.56 -4.02 -21.58
N VAL A 239 2.45 -4.28 -20.26
CA VAL A 239 3.47 -4.97 -19.47
C VAL A 239 2.86 -6.20 -18.85
N PHE A 240 3.40 -7.36 -19.21
CA PHE A 240 3.00 -8.65 -18.63
C PHE A 240 4.24 -9.46 -18.24
N GLU A 241 4.37 -9.77 -16.94
CA GLU A 241 5.45 -10.57 -16.40
C GLU A 241 4.92 -11.73 -15.55
N TYR A 242 5.34 -12.94 -15.88
CA TYR A 242 4.97 -14.17 -15.17
C TYR A 242 6.19 -15.11 -14.92
N SER A 243 7.40 -14.66 -15.21
CA SER A 243 8.62 -15.48 -15.11
C SER A 243 8.91 -15.92 -13.66
N ASN A 244 9.75 -16.96 -13.52
CA ASN A 244 10.21 -17.47 -12.22
C ASN A 244 9.08 -17.93 -11.28
N ASN A 245 7.98 -18.42 -11.84
CA ASN A 245 7.01 -19.21 -11.10
C ASN A 245 7.30 -20.70 -11.32
N PRO A 246 6.93 -21.61 -10.39
CA PRO A 246 7.18 -23.02 -10.52
C PRO A 246 6.61 -23.58 -11.83
N LYS A 247 7.43 -24.24 -12.63
CA LYS A 247 6.90 -25.09 -13.69
C LYS A 247 6.14 -26.22 -13.03
N LYS A 248 4.98 -26.61 -13.60
CA LYS A 248 4.18 -27.74 -13.13
C LYS A 248 5.13 -28.89 -12.77
N ILE A 249 5.15 -29.29 -11.50
CA ILE A 249 5.81 -30.54 -11.12
C ILE A 249 4.94 -31.62 -11.74
N GLU A 250 5.39 -32.24 -12.81
CA GLU A 250 4.86 -33.54 -13.21
C GLU A 250 5.10 -34.46 -12.02
N LEU A 251 4.02 -34.83 -11.34
CA LEU A 251 4.06 -35.94 -10.42
C LEU A 251 4.55 -37.12 -11.26
N LEU A 252 5.81 -37.51 -11.11
CA LEU A 252 6.29 -38.79 -11.58
C LEU A 252 5.40 -39.80 -10.88
N GLU A 253 4.42 -40.35 -11.62
CA GLU A 253 3.71 -41.55 -11.21
C GLU A 253 4.80 -42.60 -11.04
N ASN A 254 5.15 -42.90 -9.79
CA ASN A 254 5.98 -44.05 -9.50
C ASN A 254 5.24 -45.27 -10.09
N PRO A 255 5.81 -46.00 -11.07
CA PRO A 255 5.21 -47.23 -11.50
C PRO A 255 5.23 -48.15 -10.28
N VAL A 256 4.06 -48.43 -9.73
CA VAL A 256 3.88 -49.49 -8.74
C VAL A 256 4.37 -50.75 -9.41
N SER A 257 5.56 -51.23 -9.01
CA SER A 257 6.05 -52.52 -9.41
C SER A 257 5.06 -53.59 -8.95
N GLN A 258 4.29 -54.13 -9.89
CA GLN A 258 3.52 -55.34 -9.66
C GLN A 258 4.53 -56.48 -9.38
N THR A 259 4.77 -56.76 -8.11
CA THR A 259 5.39 -58.00 -7.70
C THR A 259 4.35 -59.10 -7.89
N ASN A 260 4.49 -59.86 -8.99
CA ASN A 260 3.79 -61.10 -9.19
C ASN A 260 4.24 -62.10 -8.10
N PHE A 261 3.41 -62.38 -7.14
CA PHE A 261 3.52 -63.59 -6.33
C PHE A 261 2.87 -64.71 -7.12
N ALA A 262 3.70 -65.62 -7.62
CA ALA A 262 3.25 -66.92 -8.11
C ALA A 262 2.93 -67.83 -6.92
N PRO A 263 1.81 -68.57 -6.92
CA PRO A 263 1.52 -69.55 -5.88
C PRO A 263 2.30 -70.86 -6.16
N GLN A 264 2.90 -71.40 -5.11
CA GLN A 264 3.25 -72.80 -5.00
C GLN A 264 2.16 -73.57 -4.29
#